data_c9ec612bea1f9136a86fa3ee8ed2d8f9
#
_entry.id   c9ec612bea1f9136a86fa3ee8ed2d8f9
#
_cell.length_a   1.000
_cell.length_b   1.000
_cell.length_c   1.000
_cell.angle_alpha   90.00
_cell.angle_beta   90.00
_cell.angle_gamma   90.00
#
_symmetry.space_group_name_H-M   'P 1'
#
loop_
_entity.id
_entity.type
_entity.pdbx_description
1 polymer ?
#
loop_
_entity_poly.entity_id
_entity_poly.type
_entity_poly.pdbx_seq_one_letter_code
_entity_poly.pdbx_strand_id
1 'polypeptide(L)'
;MRYYPAPLDHAGVEEWISRNLRRYQEHCHGLWAMILKSSCELVGDCGLTVQDVGGQREIEIGYHVRRDLWGQGLATEAARACRDYGFERLHAGRLISLIRPENVPSRRVAEKNGMTVWKDVMRQGLPHLVYAIRRDRPVEE
;
A
#
# COMPACT_ATOMS: atom_id res chain seq x y z
N MET A 1 7.35 0.87 -12.93
CA MET A 1 7.44 1.91 -11.87
C MET A 1 7.36 3.32 -12.45
N ARG A 2 6.28 3.57 -13.19
CA ARG A 2 6.09 4.81 -13.95
C ARG A 2 6.07 6.07 -13.07
N TYR A 3 5.55 5.97 -11.86
CA TYR A 3 5.33 7.12 -10.98
C TYR A 3 6.38 7.23 -9.88
N TYR A 4 7.47 6.50 -10.01
CA TYR A 4 8.57 6.49 -9.05
C TYR A 4 9.78 7.20 -9.67
N PRO A 5 10.68 7.74 -8.84
CA PRO A 5 11.81 8.54 -9.35
C PRO A 5 12.67 7.81 -10.36
N ALA A 6 12.88 6.51 -10.18
CA ALA A 6 13.66 5.68 -11.10
C ALA A 6 13.38 4.22 -10.85
N PRO A 7 13.52 3.36 -11.89
CA PRO A 7 13.51 1.92 -11.67
C PRO A 7 14.67 1.52 -10.76
N LEU A 8 14.48 0.49 -9.96
CA LEU A 8 15.52 -0.02 -9.09
C LEU A 8 16.51 -0.85 -9.91
N ASP A 9 17.80 -0.69 -9.61
CA ASP A 9 18.83 -1.60 -10.13
C ASP A 9 18.87 -2.87 -9.28
N HIS A 10 19.80 -3.77 -9.61
CA HIS A 10 19.91 -5.05 -8.90
C HIS A 10 20.16 -4.86 -7.40
N ALA A 11 21.07 -3.97 -7.04
CA ALA A 11 21.37 -3.67 -5.64
C ALA A 11 20.16 -3.05 -4.93
N GLY A 12 19.43 -2.19 -5.61
CA GLY A 12 18.22 -1.57 -5.07
C GLY A 12 17.12 -2.60 -4.81
N VAL A 13 16.97 -3.59 -5.69
CA VAL A 13 16.01 -4.68 -5.52
C VAL A 13 16.40 -5.54 -4.31
N GLU A 14 17.68 -5.89 -4.17
CA GLU A 14 18.14 -6.66 -3.02
C GLU A 14 17.87 -5.93 -1.71
N GLU A 15 18.13 -4.64 -1.67
CA GLU A 15 17.87 -3.84 -0.49
C GLU A 15 16.37 -3.77 -0.19
N TRP A 16 15.54 -3.63 -1.22
CA TRP A 16 14.09 -3.61 -1.07
C TRP A 16 13.58 -4.93 -0.47
N ILE A 17 14.06 -6.07 -0.98
CA ILE A 17 13.71 -7.38 -0.45
C ILE A 17 14.14 -7.50 1.01
N SER A 18 15.36 -7.07 1.33
CA SER A 18 15.88 -7.13 2.70
C SER A 18 15.04 -6.31 3.66
N ARG A 19 14.59 -5.12 3.23
CA ARG A 19 13.70 -4.29 4.06
C ARG A 19 12.38 -4.99 4.34
N ASN A 20 11.81 -5.65 3.34
CA ASN A 20 10.56 -6.36 3.55
C ASN A 20 10.74 -7.56 4.48
N LEU A 21 11.83 -8.28 4.36
CA LEU A 21 12.13 -9.36 5.29
C LEU A 21 12.26 -8.86 6.73
N ARG A 22 12.90 -7.72 6.93
CA ARG A 22 12.97 -7.10 8.26
C ARG A 22 11.60 -6.71 8.77
N ARG A 23 10.72 -6.17 7.89
CA ARG A 23 9.36 -5.82 8.27
C ARG A 23 8.58 -7.03 8.76
N TYR A 24 8.72 -8.17 8.09
CA TYR A 24 8.05 -9.40 8.53
C TYR A 24 8.53 -9.81 9.92
N GLN A 25 9.81 -9.66 10.20
CA GLN A 25 10.37 -10.00 11.51
C GLN A 25 9.92 -9.02 12.60
N GLU A 26 9.94 -7.73 12.30
CA GLU A 26 9.66 -6.69 13.29
C GLU A 26 8.17 -6.48 13.53
N HIS A 27 7.36 -6.59 12.49
CA HIS A 27 5.94 -6.23 12.54
C HIS A 27 5.01 -7.37 12.19
N CYS A 28 5.53 -8.51 11.78
CA CYS A 28 4.77 -9.66 11.28
C CYS A 28 3.97 -9.34 10.00
N HIS A 29 4.28 -8.25 9.34
CA HIS A 29 3.67 -7.89 8.06
C HIS A 29 4.61 -7.01 7.24
N GLY A 30 4.30 -6.88 5.98
CA GLY A 30 5.05 -6.10 5.01
C GLY A 30 4.36 -6.22 3.67
N LEU A 31 5.09 -6.07 2.58
CA LEU A 31 4.54 -6.29 1.25
C LEU A 31 4.57 -7.78 0.93
N TRP A 32 3.43 -8.31 0.50
CA TRP A 32 3.27 -9.71 0.11
C TRP A 32 3.21 -9.81 -1.40
N ALA A 33 3.67 -10.94 -1.93
CA ALA A 33 3.58 -11.21 -3.36
C ALA A 33 2.14 -11.41 -3.79
N MET A 34 1.78 -10.83 -4.93
CA MET A 34 0.48 -11.07 -5.57
C MET A 34 0.66 -12.14 -6.64
N ILE A 35 -0.05 -13.24 -6.47
CA ILE A 35 0.01 -14.38 -7.41
C ILE A 35 -1.34 -14.49 -8.09
N LEU A 36 -1.35 -14.50 -9.42
CA LEU A 36 -2.57 -14.66 -10.18
C LEU A 36 -3.00 -16.13 -10.12
N LYS A 37 -4.22 -16.38 -9.62
CA LYS A 37 -4.70 -17.74 -9.39
C LYS A 37 -4.77 -18.57 -10.67
N SER A 38 -5.14 -17.95 -11.78
CA SER A 38 -5.34 -18.66 -13.05
C SER A 38 -4.05 -19.18 -13.66
N SER A 39 -2.91 -18.52 -13.43
CA SER A 39 -1.64 -18.85 -14.08
C SER A 39 -0.51 -19.10 -13.10
N CYS A 40 -0.71 -18.84 -11.82
CA CYS A 40 0.34 -18.90 -10.79
C CYS A 40 1.48 -17.91 -11.03
N GLU A 41 1.25 -16.87 -11.85
CA GLU A 41 2.27 -15.87 -12.12
C GLU A 41 2.35 -14.83 -11.01
N LEU A 42 3.57 -14.39 -10.73
CA LEU A 42 3.80 -13.22 -9.86
C LEU A 42 3.45 -11.97 -10.66
N VAL A 43 2.48 -11.20 -10.18
CA VAL A 43 1.97 -10.04 -10.93
C VAL A 43 2.13 -8.73 -10.18
N GLY A 44 2.63 -8.77 -8.96
CA GLY A 44 2.84 -7.56 -8.19
C GLY A 44 3.03 -7.85 -6.72
N ASP A 45 2.88 -6.80 -5.93
CA ASP A 45 2.90 -6.90 -4.48
C ASP A 45 1.83 -6.02 -3.89
N CYS A 46 1.41 -6.36 -2.69
CA CYS A 46 0.46 -5.57 -1.92
C CYS A 46 0.65 -5.92 -0.46
N GLY A 47 0.53 -4.94 0.42
CA GLY A 47 0.68 -5.24 1.83
C GLY A 47 0.55 -4.02 2.70
N LEU A 48 0.98 -4.21 3.94
CA LEU A 48 0.89 -3.23 5.00
C LEU A 48 2.29 -2.95 5.52
N THR A 49 2.68 -1.69 5.51
CA THR A 49 3.99 -1.27 6.01
C THR A 49 3.82 -0.14 7.00
N VAL A 50 4.73 -0.07 7.96
CA VAL A 50 4.74 1.02 8.93
C VAL A 50 5.53 2.18 8.34
N GLN A 51 4.91 3.35 8.30
CA GLN A 51 5.53 4.56 7.79
C GLN A 51 5.48 5.65 8.85
N ASP A 52 6.48 6.52 8.84
CA ASP A 52 6.46 7.73 9.65
C ASP A 52 5.93 8.87 8.78
N VAL A 53 4.82 9.44 9.15
CA VAL A 53 4.16 10.52 8.40
C VAL A 53 3.91 11.68 9.34
N GLY A 54 4.66 12.78 9.13
CA GLY A 54 4.52 13.96 9.99
C GLY A 54 4.83 13.69 11.45
N GLY A 55 5.79 12.80 11.73
CA GLY A 55 6.17 12.45 13.09
C GLY A 55 5.30 11.40 13.75
N GLN A 56 4.30 10.87 13.05
CA GLN A 56 3.43 9.82 13.57
C GLN A 56 3.59 8.53 12.79
N ARG A 57 3.51 7.42 13.48
CA ARG A 57 3.54 6.11 12.84
C ARG A 57 2.17 5.79 12.28
N GLU A 58 2.15 5.51 10.98
CA GLU A 58 0.94 5.11 10.27
C GLU A 58 1.16 3.77 9.62
N ILE A 59 0.08 3.03 9.40
CA ILE A 59 0.14 1.78 8.66
C ILE A 59 -0.36 2.06 7.25
N GLU A 60 0.50 1.83 6.28
CA GLU A 60 0.22 2.10 4.87
C GLU A 60 -0.17 0.85 4.12
N ILE A 61 -1.25 0.94 3.34
CA ILE A 61 -1.59 -0.06 2.32
C ILE A 61 -0.84 0.34 1.06
N GLY A 62 0.13 -0.48 0.66
CA GLY A 62 0.90 -0.28 -0.56
C GLY A 62 0.57 -1.35 -1.58
N TYR A 63 0.60 -1.00 -2.86
CA TYR A 63 0.33 -1.96 -3.93
C TYR A 63 1.04 -1.57 -5.20
N HIS A 64 1.55 -2.58 -5.88
CA HIS A 64 2.16 -2.44 -7.21
C HIS A 64 1.70 -3.61 -8.05
N VAL A 65 1.14 -3.31 -9.22
CA VAL A 65 0.68 -4.33 -10.14
C VAL A 65 1.39 -4.13 -11.46
N ARG A 66 1.79 -5.23 -12.07
CA ARG A 66 2.40 -5.22 -13.40
C ARG A 66 1.51 -4.43 -14.37
N ARG A 67 2.14 -3.52 -15.11
CA ARG A 67 1.41 -2.52 -15.90
C ARG A 67 0.43 -3.12 -16.89
N ASP A 68 0.79 -4.24 -17.52
CA ASP A 68 -0.09 -4.90 -18.51
C ASP A 68 -1.36 -5.48 -17.89
N LEU A 69 -1.44 -5.53 -16.57
CA LEU A 69 -2.61 -6.04 -15.85
C LEU A 69 -3.44 -4.95 -15.17
N TRP A 70 -3.11 -3.69 -15.42
CA TRP A 70 -3.90 -2.57 -14.89
C TRP A 70 -5.32 -2.58 -15.44
N GLY A 71 -6.27 -2.08 -14.67
CA GLY A 71 -7.66 -1.96 -15.11
C GLY A 71 -8.48 -3.22 -14.93
N GLN A 72 -7.93 -4.25 -14.30
CA GLN A 72 -8.63 -5.53 -14.11
C GLN A 72 -9.11 -5.74 -12.68
N GLY A 73 -8.95 -4.74 -11.82
CA GLY A 73 -9.40 -4.82 -10.44
C GLY A 73 -8.48 -5.57 -9.51
N LEU A 74 -7.30 -6.00 -9.96
CA LEU A 74 -6.39 -6.79 -9.13
C LEU A 74 -5.86 -6.00 -7.93
N ALA A 75 -5.43 -4.76 -8.16
CA ALA A 75 -4.93 -3.92 -7.08
C ALA A 75 -6.05 -3.59 -6.09
N THR A 76 -7.25 -3.35 -6.56
CA THR A 76 -8.40 -3.05 -5.70
C THR A 76 -8.75 -4.26 -4.83
N GLU A 77 -8.77 -5.44 -5.41
CA GLU A 77 -9.05 -6.67 -4.67
C GLU A 77 -8.00 -6.89 -3.58
N ALA A 78 -6.73 -6.75 -3.92
CA ALA A 78 -5.63 -6.93 -2.98
C ALA A 78 -5.65 -5.85 -1.89
N ALA A 79 -5.91 -4.61 -2.26
CA ALA A 79 -5.97 -3.51 -1.31
C ALA A 79 -7.12 -3.68 -0.31
N ARG A 80 -8.26 -4.18 -0.76
CA ARG A 80 -9.38 -4.48 0.13
C ARG A 80 -9.03 -5.59 1.12
N ALA A 81 -8.35 -6.62 0.67
CA ALA A 81 -7.90 -7.69 1.55
C ALA A 81 -6.92 -7.15 2.61
N CYS A 82 -6.01 -6.29 2.20
CA CYS A 82 -5.07 -5.67 3.14
C CYS A 82 -5.78 -4.74 4.13
N ARG A 83 -6.79 -4.00 3.66
CA ARG A 83 -7.60 -3.16 4.54
C ARG A 83 -8.27 -3.99 5.64
N ASP A 84 -8.90 -5.08 5.24
CA ASP A 84 -9.60 -5.95 6.18
C ASP A 84 -8.61 -6.58 7.16
N TYR A 85 -7.46 -7.04 6.66
CA TYR A 85 -6.40 -7.58 7.51
C TYR A 85 -5.90 -6.53 8.52
N GLY A 86 -5.69 -5.30 8.06
CA GLY A 86 -5.23 -4.24 8.92
C GLY A 86 -6.19 -3.92 10.05
N PHE A 87 -7.49 -3.90 9.77
CA PHE A 87 -8.48 -3.65 10.79
C PHE A 87 -8.72 -4.84 11.69
N GLU A 88 -8.79 -6.05 11.14
CA GLU A 88 -9.17 -7.25 11.89
C GLU A 88 -8.00 -7.88 12.64
N ARG A 89 -6.82 -7.93 12.02
CA ARG A 89 -5.67 -8.63 12.59
C ARG A 89 -4.69 -7.70 13.28
N LEU A 90 -4.48 -6.51 12.73
CA LEU A 90 -3.55 -5.55 13.32
C LEU A 90 -4.25 -4.57 14.25
N HIS A 91 -5.57 -4.59 14.30
CA HIS A 91 -6.38 -3.68 15.12
C HIS A 91 -6.05 -2.22 14.88
N ALA A 92 -5.73 -1.88 13.64
CA ALA A 92 -5.42 -0.52 13.27
C ALA A 92 -6.66 0.37 13.43
N GLY A 93 -6.45 1.58 13.94
CA GLY A 93 -7.53 2.57 14.00
C GLY A 93 -7.67 3.31 12.68
N ARG A 94 -6.60 3.38 11.93
CA ARG A 94 -6.55 4.08 10.66
C ARG A 94 -5.53 3.41 9.74
N LEU A 95 -5.86 3.35 8.46
CA LEU A 95 -4.94 2.90 7.43
C LEU A 95 -4.77 4.02 6.41
N ILE A 96 -3.59 4.16 5.86
CA ILE A 96 -3.31 5.20 4.86
C ILE A 96 -2.72 4.59 3.59
N SER A 97 -2.70 5.40 2.54
CA SER A 97 -1.91 5.13 1.33
C SER A 97 -1.27 6.44 0.89
N LEU A 98 0.00 6.40 0.58
CA LEU A 98 0.76 7.57 0.14
C LEU A 98 0.87 7.53 -1.38
N ILE A 99 0.23 8.47 -2.04
CA ILE A 99 0.05 8.42 -3.49
C ILE A 99 0.44 9.77 -4.10
N ARG A 100 1.27 9.74 -5.14
CA ARG A 100 1.59 10.95 -5.89
C ARG A 100 0.32 11.50 -6.56
N PRO A 101 0.09 12.82 -6.54
CA PRO A 101 -1.16 13.37 -7.10
C PRO A 101 -1.42 13.00 -8.55
N GLU A 102 -0.36 12.84 -9.36
CA GLU A 102 -0.48 12.48 -10.77
C GLU A 102 -0.73 10.98 -11.00
N ASN A 103 -0.60 10.15 -9.95
CA ASN A 103 -0.81 8.71 -10.08
C ASN A 103 -2.30 8.38 -9.98
N VAL A 104 -3.04 8.70 -11.06
CA VAL A 104 -4.49 8.53 -11.08
C VAL A 104 -4.92 7.07 -10.89
N PRO A 105 -4.27 6.06 -11.50
CA PRO A 105 -4.67 4.68 -11.26
C PRO A 105 -4.62 4.29 -9.78
N SER A 106 -3.56 4.65 -9.06
CA SER A 106 -3.46 4.36 -7.63
C SER A 106 -4.49 5.13 -6.81
N ARG A 107 -4.76 6.37 -7.17
CA ARG A 107 -5.79 7.16 -6.50
C ARG A 107 -7.15 6.49 -6.62
N ARG A 108 -7.48 5.97 -7.80
CA ARG A 108 -8.74 5.26 -8.02
C ARG A 108 -8.84 4.00 -7.19
N VAL A 109 -7.74 3.26 -7.05
CA VAL A 109 -7.72 2.08 -6.19
C VAL A 109 -8.02 2.47 -4.75
N ALA A 110 -7.38 3.52 -4.24
CA ALA A 110 -7.62 4.00 -2.88
C ALA A 110 -9.08 4.40 -2.70
N GLU A 111 -9.64 5.13 -3.65
CA GLU A 111 -11.04 5.56 -3.59
C GLU A 111 -12.01 4.38 -3.59
N LYS A 112 -11.75 3.39 -4.43
CA LYS A 112 -12.57 2.17 -4.46
C LYS A 112 -12.43 1.35 -3.18
N ASN A 113 -11.32 1.52 -2.48
CA ASN A 113 -11.07 0.88 -1.19
C ASN A 113 -11.70 1.65 -0.02
N GLY A 114 -12.45 2.70 -0.31
CA GLY A 114 -13.15 3.48 0.70
C GLY A 114 -12.32 4.58 1.32
N MET A 115 -11.16 4.86 0.76
CA MET A 115 -10.25 5.87 1.30
C MET A 115 -10.52 7.25 0.71
N THR A 116 -10.27 8.28 1.50
CA THR A 116 -10.40 9.67 1.05
C THR A 116 -9.14 10.44 1.36
N VAL A 117 -8.91 11.53 0.65
CA VAL A 117 -7.74 12.38 0.90
C VAL A 117 -7.88 13.03 2.28
N TRP A 118 -6.87 12.81 3.11
CA TRP A 118 -6.82 13.39 4.45
C TRP A 118 -5.94 14.63 4.49
N LYS A 119 -4.76 14.56 3.88
CA LYS A 119 -3.82 15.68 3.83
C LYS A 119 -2.77 15.42 2.75
N ASP A 120 -1.90 16.38 2.51
CA ASP A 120 -0.75 16.19 1.64
C ASP A 120 0.53 16.35 2.44
N VAL A 121 1.58 15.69 2.00
CA VAL A 121 2.89 15.72 2.64
C VAL A 121 3.98 15.67 1.57
N MET A 122 5.18 16.10 1.95
CA MET A 122 6.36 15.93 1.11
C MET A 122 7.13 14.71 1.59
N ARG A 123 7.46 13.82 0.66
CA ARG A 123 8.29 12.65 0.94
C ARG A 123 9.35 12.52 -0.13
N GLN A 124 10.60 12.42 0.28
CA GLN A 124 11.74 12.34 -0.65
C GLN A 124 11.74 13.49 -1.66
N GLY A 125 11.34 14.68 -1.20
CA GLY A 125 11.28 15.86 -2.05
C GLY A 125 10.12 15.91 -3.03
N LEU A 126 9.17 14.98 -2.94
CA LEU A 126 8.03 14.89 -3.87
C LEU A 126 6.71 15.00 -3.12
N PRO A 127 5.73 15.71 -3.69
CA PRO A 127 4.42 15.83 -3.06
C PRO A 127 3.66 14.50 -3.11
N HIS A 128 3.00 14.17 -2.01
CA HIS A 128 2.17 12.97 -1.90
C HIS A 128 0.85 13.33 -1.24
N LEU A 129 -0.22 12.72 -1.74
CA LEU A 129 -1.52 12.75 -1.06
C LEU A 129 -1.55 11.61 -0.06
N VAL A 130 -2.06 11.89 1.13
CA VAL A 130 -2.31 10.87 2.13
C VAL A 130 -3.79 10.52 2.06
N TYR A 131 -4.09 9.37 1.46
CA TYR A 131 -5.42 8.79 1.53
C TYR A 131 -5.54 8.05 2.84
N ALA A 132 -6.71 8.12 3.46
CA ALA A 132 -6.91 7.48 4.74
C ALA A 132 -8.31 6.88 4.83
N ILE A 133 -8.41 5.82 5.63
CA ILE A 133 -9.68 5.24 6.02
C ILE A 133 -9.59 4.89 7.50
N ARG A 134 -10.62 5.22 8.25
CA ARG A 134 -10.71 4.88 9.66
C ARG A 134 -11.53 3.62 9.81
N ARG A 135 -11.17 2.84 10.83
CA ARG A 135 -11.97 1.68 11.19
C ARG A 135 -13.38 2.14 11.50
N ASP A 136 -14.38 1.46 10.93
CA ASP A 136 -15.76 1.70 11.30
C ASP A 136 -15.89 1.51 12.80
N ARG A 137 -16.49 2.49 13.46
CA ARG A 137 -16.70 2.37 14.88
C ARG A 137 -17.60 1.20 15.15
N PRO A 138 -17.23 0.32 16.08
CA PRO A 138 -18.18 -0.68 16.51
C PRO A 138 -19.44 0.04 17.01
N VAL A 139 -20.55 -0.63 16.82
CA VAL A 139 -21.81 -0.13 17.39
C VAL A 139 -21.54 0.14 18.87
N GLU A 140 -21.95 1.29 19.33
CA GLU A 140 -21.75 1.64 20.72
C GLU A 140 -22.27 0.55 21.63
N GLU A 141 -21.35 -0.05 22.33
CA GLU A 141 -21.68 -1.04 23.31
C GLU A 141 -22.04 -0.41 24.61
#